data_abbc41022d3d36ca371fe6482593b3f2
#
_entry.id   abbc41022d3d36ca371fe6482593b3f2
#
_cell.length_a   1.000
_cell.length_b   1.000
_cell.length_c   1.000
_cell.angle_alpha   90.00
_cell.angle_beta   90.00
_cell.angle_gamma   90.00
#
_symmetry.space_group_name_H-M   'P 1'
#
loop_
_entity.id
_entity.type
_entity.pdbx_description
1 polymer ?
#
loop_
_entity_poly.entity_id
_entity_poly.type
_entity_poly.pdbx_seq_one_letter_code
_entity_poly.pdbx_strand_id
1 'polypeptide(L)'
;RVIQTDPNFANFRYDRATRKLILLDFGATRPYPAEIVDAYRRLMASAIVGDRSEMSAAASAIGYFRADIGERQRQLVLDVFLHACEPLRHVGAYDFGNSDLAARIRDASLALSTERDSWHTPPADALFLHRKAAGLYLLAAKLKARVDVRALFLPYASRQAPS
;
A
#
# COMPACT_ATOMS: atom_id res chain seq x y z
N ARG A 1 -4.33 -11.81 -10.20
CA ARG A 1 -4.76 -10.41 -10.04
C ARG A 1 -6.05 -10.32 -9.21
N VAL A 2 -6.13 -11.13 -8.18
CA VAL A 2 -7.28 -11.18 -7.27
C VAL A 2 -6.79 -10.92 -5.86
N ILE A 3 -7.45 -10.02 -5.13
CA ILE A 3 -7.09 -9.63 -3.78
C ILE A 3 -8.32 -9.76 -2.88
N GLN A 4 -8.15 -10.41 -1.75
CA GLN A 4 -9.10 -10.33 -0.65
C GLN A 4 -8.86 -9.00 0.08
N THR A 5 -9.83 -8.09 0.04
CA THR A 5 -9.67 -6.68 0.47
C THR A 5 -10.10 -6.42 1.90
N ASP A 6 -10.66 -7.40 2.61
CA ASP A 6 -10.99 -7.27 4.03
C ASP A 6 -9.80 -7.67 4.92
N PRO A 7 -9.17 -6.72 5.64
CA PRO A 7 -8.04 -6.99 6.53
C PRO A 7 -8.46 -7.48 7.91
N ASN A 8 -9.75 -7.83 8.13
CA ASN A 8 -10.23 -8.21 9.43
C ASN A 8 -9.47 -9.43 9.98
N PHE A 9 -8.89 -9.28 11.17
CA PHE A 9 -8.12 -10.34 11.83
C PHE A 9 -8.96 -11.61 12.07
N ALA A 10 -10.26 -11.48 12.32
CA ALA A 10 -11.17 -12.60 12.52
C ALA A 10 -11.26 -13.55 11.32
N ASN A 11 -10.86 -13.07 10.11
CA ASN A 11 -10.87 -13.87 8.88
C ASN A 11 -9.66 -14.81 8.76
N PHE A 12 -8.75 -14.79 9.75
CA PHE A 12 -7.54 -15.61 9.73
C PHE A 12 -7.50 -16.50 10.97
N ARG A 13 -7.22 -17.77 10.78
CA ARG A 13 -6.89 -18.70 11.87
C ARG A 13 -5.51 -19.29 11.63
N TYR A 14 -4.81 -19.60 12.70
CA TYR A 14 -3.53 -20.30 12.64
C TYR A 14 -3.70 -21.70 13.21
N ASP A 15 -3.45 -22.70 12.37
CA ASP A 15 -3.38 -24.10 12.79
C ASP A 15 -1.95 -24.38 13.29
N ARG A 16 -1.82 -24.61 14.58
CA ARG A 16 -0.53 -24.89 15.23
C ARG A 16 0.06 -26.24 14.81
N ALA A 17 -0.78 -27.23 14.54
CA ALA A 17 -0.33 -28.58 14.21
C ALA A 17 0.30 -28.61 12.79
N THR A 18 -0.37 -28.00 11.83
CA THR A 18 0.11 -27.95 10.43
C THR A 18 0.94 -26.71 10.11
N ARG A 19 1.03 -25.73 11.03
CA ARG A 19 1.68 -24.44 10.87
C ARG A 19 1.15 -23.63 9.67
N LYS A 20 -0.13 -23.77 9.35
CA LYS A 20 -0.79 -23.10 8.21
C LYS A 20 -1.73 -22.01 8.68
N LEU A 21 -1.84 -20.96 7.85
CA LEU A 21 -2.91 -19.98 7.95
C LEU A 21 -4.14 -20.52 7.23
N ILE A 22 -5.29 -20.44 7.91
CA ILE A 22 -6.61 -20.79 7.38
C ILE A 22 -7.35 -19.49 7.13
N LEU A 23 -7.76 -19.26 5.88
CA LEU A 23 -8.60 -18.14 5.51
C LEU A 23 -10.07 -18.55 5.62
N LEU A 24 -10.87 -17.75 6.33
CA LEU A 24 -12.26 -18.08 6.63
C LEU A 24 -13.28 -17.36 5.77
N ASP A 25 -12.93 -16.16 5.25
CA ASP A 25 -13.86 -15.34 4.49
C ASP A 25 -13.22 -14.82 3.21
N PHE A 26 -13.90 -15.02 2.07
CA PHE A 26 -13.53 -14.58 0.74
C PHE A 26 -14.56 -13.61 0.14
N GLY A 27 -15.57 -13.18 0.92
CA GLY A 27 -16.67 -12.34 0.45
C GLY A 27 -16.24 -10.96 -0.08
N ALA A 28 -15.10 -10.45 0.39
CA ALA A 28 -14.53 -9.19 -0.08
C ALA A 28 -13.41 -9.37 -1.11
N THR A 29 -13.47 -10.43 -1.91
CA THR A 29 -12.47 -10.72 -2.96
C THR A 29 -12.78 -9.94 -4.23
N ARG A 30 -11.77 -9.22 -4.77
CA ARG A 30 -11.91 -8.36 -5.96
C ARG A 30 -10.83 -8.69 -7.00
N PRO A 31 -11.20 -8.78 -8.30
CA PRO A 31 -10.23 -8.77 -9.39
C PRO A 31 -9.71 -7.33 -9.61
N TYR A 32 -8.46 -7.23 -10.05
CA TYR A 32 -7.83 -5.96 -10.42
C TYR A 32 -7.36 -6.01 -11.87
N PRO A 33 -7.60 -4.93 -12.66
CA PRO A 33 -7.05 -4.78 -14.00
C PRO A 33 -5.51 -4.88 -14.01
N ALA A 34 -4.95 -5.41 -15.10
CA ALA A 34 -3.50 -5.60 -15.21
C ALA A 34 -2.75 -4.28 -15.09
N GLU A 35 -3.25 -3.26 -15.76
CA GLU A 35 -2.70 -1.89 -15.79
C GLU A 35 -2.64 -1.27 -14.39
N ILE A 36 -3.65 -1.49 -13.55
CA ILE A 36 -3.66 -1.02 -12.16
C ILE A 36 -2.61 -1.77 -11.32
N VAL A 37 -2.53 -3.08 -11.48
CA VAL A 37 -1.51 -3.89 -10.78
C VAL A 37 -0.10 -3.47 -11.19
N ASP A 38 0.14 -3.22 -12.47
CA ASP A 38 1.43 -2.77 -12.99
C ASP A 38 1.76 -1.35 -12.51
N ALA A 39 0.79 -0.45 -12.47
CA ALA A 39 0.99 0.90 -11.96
C ALA A 39 1.35 0.90 -10.46
N TYR A 40 0.68 0.08 -9.63
CA TYR A 40 1.05 -0.08 -8.21
C TYR A 40 2.44 -0.70 -8.04
N ARG A 41 2.80 -1.67 -8.87
CA ARG A 41 4.14 -2.27 -8.83
C ARG A 41 5.23 -1.24 -9.15
N ARG A 42 5.03 -0.41 -10.18
CA ARG A 42 5.92 0.70 -10.55
C ARG A 42 6.00 1.72 -9.42
N LEU A 43 4.86 2.10 -8.83
CA LEU A 43 4.81 3.02 -7.68
C LEU A 43 5.66 2.50 -6.50
N MET A 44 5.51 1.24 -6.14
CA MET A 44 6.28 0.63 -5.04
C MET A 44 7.77 0.49 -5.39
N ALA A 45 8.10 0.08 -6.61
CA ALA A 45 9.48 -0.05 -7.06
C ALA A 45 10.20 1.30 -7.09
N SER A 46 9.54 2.34 -7.61
CA SER A 46 10.10 3.70 -7.63
C SER A 46 10.23 4.30 -6.23
N ALA A 47 9.29 3.98 -5.31
CA ALA A 47 9.40 4.40 -3.92
C ALA A 47 10.63 3.78 -3.21
N ILE A 48 11.02 2.55 -3.54
CA ILE A 48 12.22 1.90 -2.97
C ILE A 48 13.49 2.71 -3.28
N VAL A 49 13.61 3.24 -4.49
CA VAL A 49 14.78 4.01 -4.93
C VAL A 49 14.62 5.53 -4.74
N GLY A 50 13.42 5.98 -4.33
CA GLY A 50 13.13 7.40 -4.13
C GLY A 50 12.90 8.19 -5.41
N ASP A 51 12.58 7.54 -6.52
CA ASP A 51 12.29 8.19 -7.81
C ASP A 51 10.88 8.80 -7.80
N ARG A 52 10.80 10.08 -7.39
CA ARG A 52 9.54 10.81 -7.29
C ARG A 52 8.88 11.06 -8.65
N SER A 53 9.65 11.15 -9.73
CA SER A 53 9.12 11.33 -11.09
C SER A 53 8.33 10.11 -11.53
N GLU A 54 8.92 8.92 -11.39
CA GLU A 54 8.26 7.66 -11.73
C GLU A 54 7.10 7.36 -10.76
N MET A 55 7.24 7.69 -9.45
CA MET A 55 6.12 7.61 -8.50
C MET A 55 4.94 8.46 -8.95
N SER A 56 5.18 9.70 -9.40
CA SER A 56 4.14 10.60 -9.90
C SER A 56 3.47 10.04 -11.16
N ALA A 57 4.24 9.52 -12.12
CA ALA A 57 3.71 8.88 -13.32
C ALA A 57 2.85 7.66 -12.99
N ALA A 58 3.32 6.80 -12.10
CA ALA A 58 2.58 5.61 -11.66
C ALA A 58 1.30 5.98 -10.88
N ALA A 59 1.36 6.97 -9.99
CA ALA A 59 0.19 7.48 -9.26
C ALA A 59 -0.86 8.09 -10.22
N SER A 60 -0.41 8.80 -11.26
CA SER A 60 -1.30 9.29 -12.32
C SER A 60 -1.99 8.15 -13.06
N ALA A 61 -1.26 7.09 -13.41
CA ALA A 61 -1.80 5.91 -14.10
C ALA A 61 -2.83 5.16 -13.24
N ILE A 62 -2.69 5.18 -11.91
CA ILE A 62 -3.70 4.63 -10.99
C ILE A 62 -4.95 5.52 -10.92
N GLY A 63 -4.83 6.82 -11.23
CA GLY A 63 -5.92 7.79 -11.17
C GLY A 63 -5.95 8.63 -9.90
N TYR A 64 -4.81 8.78 -9.20
CA TYR A 64 -4.72 9.66 -8.02
C TYR A 64 -4.74 11.14 -8.36
N PHE A 65 -4.33 11.49 -9.57
CA PHE A 65 -4.17 12.88 -9.97
C PHE A 65 -5.14 13.26 -11.07
N ARG A 66 -5.85 14.35 -10.87
CA ARG A 66 -6.59 15.04 -11.92
C ARG A 66 -5.63 15.89 -12.75
N ALA A 67 -6.08 16.27 -13.95
CA ALA A 67 -5.28 17.12 -14.85
C ALA A 67 -4.95 18.50 -14.24
N ASP A 68 -5.82 18.99 -13.37
CA ASP A 68 -5.75 20.31 -12.72
C ASP A 68 -5.13 20.29 -11.31
N ILE A 69 -4.56 19.14 -10.89
CA ILE A 69 -3.94 19.04 -9.56
C ILE A 69 -2.74 19.97 -9.42
N GLY A 70 -2.71 20.77 -8.34
CA GLY A 70 -1.58 21.63 -8.01
C GLY A 70 -0.33 20.84 -7.61
N GLU A 71 0.86 21.38 -7.92
CA GLU A 71 2.14 20.70 -7.62
C GLU A 71 2.29 20.42 -6.13
N ARG A 72 1.92 21.35 -5.25
CA ARG A 72 1.95 21.15 -3.79
C ARG A 72 1.15 19.93 -3.36
N GLN A 73 -0.08 19.80 -3.85
CA GLN A 73 -0.95 18.67 -3.51
C GLN A 73 -0.40 17.35 -4.07
N ARG A 74 0.16 17.38 -5.29
CA ARG A 74 0.86 16.24 -5.87
C ARG A 74 1.98 15.75 -4.94
N GLN A 75 2.80 16.68 -4.44
CA GLN A 75 3.90 16.35 -3.53
C GLN A 75 3.42 15.77 -2.20
N LEU A 76 2.33 16.31 -1.63
CA LEU A 76 1.73 15.74 -0.40
C LEU A 76 1.25 14.29 -0.59
N VAL A 77 0.61 13.98 -1.72
CA VAL A 77 0.21 12.60 -2.03
C VAL A 77 1.43 11.69 -2.15
N LEU A 78 2.50 12.15 -2.83
CA LEU A 78 3.73 11.36 -2.96
C LEU A 78 4.42 11.14 -1.60
N ASP A 79 4.35 12.10 -0.68
CA ASP A 79 4.87 11.95 0.68
C ASP A 79 4.10 10.88 1.47
N VAL A 80 2.76 10.83 1.34
CA VAL A 80 1.95 9.75 1.92
C VAL A 80 2.38 8.39 1.38
N PHE A 81 2.62 8.27 0.07
CA PHE A 81 3.12 7.02 -0.52
C PHE A 81 4.52 6.65 -0.03
N LEU A 82 5.43 7.62 0.09
CA LEU A 82 6.77 7.36 0.61
C LEU A 82 6.74 6.86 2.04
N HIS A 83 5.87 7.42 2.89
CA HIS A 83 5.65 6.91 4.26
C HIS A 83 5.05 5.49 4.22
N ALA A 84 4.01 5.27 3.43
CA ALA A 84 3.39 3.96 3.31
C ALA A 84 4.35 2.88 2.79
N CYS A 85 5.32 3.26 1.94
CA CYS A 85 6.34 2.37 1.40
C CYS A 85 7.61 2.26 2.28
N GLU A 86 7.64 2.85 3.48
CA GLU A 86 8.81 2.79 4.37
C GLU A 86 9.26 1.35 4.65
N PRO A 87 8.39 0.37 4.97
CA PRO A 87 8.82 -1.01 5.16
C PRO A 87 9.45 -1.65 3.92
N LEU A 88 9.06 -1.21 2.71
CA LEU A 88 9.69 -1.63 1.45
C LEU A 88 11.07 -1.00 1.23
N ARG A 89 11.29 0.20 1.76
CA ARG A 89 12.57 0.94 1.66
C ARG A 89 13.58 0.47 2.69
N HIS A 90 13.10 -0.08 3.81
CA HIS A 90 13.95 -0.61 4.88
C HIS A 90 14.74 -1.83 4.38
N VAL A 91 16.04 -1.90 4.75
CA VAL A 91 16.89 -3.04 4.45
C VAL A 91 16.86 -4.00 5.65
N GLY A 92 16.47 -5.24 5.41
CA GLY A 92 16.32 -6.24 6.45
C GLY A 92 14.92 -6.21 7.11
N ALA A 93 14.81 -6.83 8.28
CA ALA A 93 13.53 -6.99 8.97
C ALA A 93 13.04 -5.67 9.58
N TYR A 94 11.95 -5.13 9.04
CA TYR A 94 11.26 -3.95 9.57
C TYR A 94 10.50 -4.32 10.84
N ASP A 95 10.68 -3.55 11.92
CA ASP A 95 10.03 -3.75 13.22
C ASP A 95 8.72 -2.98 13.31
N PHE A 96 7.62 -3.62 12.95
CA PHE A 96 6.29 -3.01 13.03
C PHE A 96 5.83 -2.74 14.46
N GLY A 97 6.36 -3.46 15.45
CA GLY A 97 5.95 -3.32 16.85
C GLY A 97 6.46 -2.04 17.52
N ASN A 98 7.59 -1.51 17.04
CA ASN A 98 8.23 -0.31 17.57
C ASN A 98 8.19 0.87 16.57
N SER A 99 7.42 0.76 15.49
CA SER A 99 7.32 1.79 14.46
C SER A 99 6.18 2.77 14.76
N ASP A 100 6.41 4.06 14.51
CA ASP A 100 5.42 5.14 14.50
C ASP A 100 4.76 5.35 13.13
N LEU A 101 5.00 4.44 12.18
CA LEU A 101 4.55 4.53 10.78
C LEU A 101 3.06 4.84 10.66
N ALA A 102 2.21 4.18 11.44
CA ALA A 102 0.76 4.40 11.40
C ALA A 102 0.39 5.84 11.81
N ALA A 103 1.09 6.42 12.80
CA ALA A 103 0.88 7.80 13.22
C ALA A 103 1.33 8.76 12.11
N ARG A 104 2.49 8.55 11.51
CA ARG A 104 3.02 9.40 10.42
C ARG A 104 2.15 9.36 9.16
N ILE A 105 1.63 8.19 8.78
CA ILE A 105 0.68 8.08 7.65
C ILE A 105 -0.60 8.83 7.97
N ARG A 106 -1.14 8.70 9.19
CA ARG A 106 -2.33 9.44 9.61
C ARG A 106 -2.10 10.95 9.54
N ASP A 107 -1.00 11.45 10.09
CA ASP A 107 -0.69 12.88 10.15
C ASP A 107 -0.47 13.46 8.74
N ALA A 108 0.22 12.73 7.85
CA ALA A 108 0.37 13.11 6.44
C ALA A 108 -0.98 13.11 5.70
N SER A 109 -1.86 12.15 5.98
CA SER A 109 -3.21 12.09 5.39
C SER A 109 -4.11 13.22 5.89
N LEU A 110 -3.98 13.64 7.15
CA LEU A 110 -4.68 14.80 7.70
C LEU A 110 -4.21 16.10 7.04
N ALA A 111 -2.89 16.29 6.87
CA ALA A 111 -2.35 17.43 6.15
C ALA A 111 -2.91 17.54 4.73
N LEU A 112 -3.01 16.41 4.03
CA LEU A 112 -3.63 16.34 2.71
C LEU A 112 -5.12 16.73 2.74
N SER A 113 -5.87 16.32 3.78
CA SER A 113 -7.31 16.58 3.89
C SER A 113 -7.66 18.04 4.23
N THR A 114 -6.72 18.82 4.76
CA THR A 114 -6.94 20.25 5.08
C THR A 114 -6.92 21.13 3.83
N GLU A 115 -6.37 20.67 2.73
CA GLU A 115 -6.37 21.39 1.44
C GLU A 115 -7.66 21.10 0.66
N ARG A 116 -8.78 21.67 1.13
CA ARG A 116 -10.16 21.33 0.70
C ARG A 116 -10.53 21.63 -0.74
N ASP A 117 -9.88 22.55 -1.44
CA ASP A 117 -10.36 23.06 -2.73
C ASP A 117 -10.05 22.13 -3.93
N SER A 118 -9.34 21.04 -3.74
CA SER A 118 -8.95 20.12 -4.83
C SER A 118 -8.95 18.63 -4.45
N TRP A 119 -9.68 18.25 -3.38
CA TRP A 119 -9.77 16.83 -3.00
C TRP A 119 -10.42 16.01 -4.12
N HIS A 120 -9.65 15.15 -4.72
CA HIS A 120 -10.14 14.11 -5.61
C HIS A 120 -10.16 12.77 -4.86
N THR A 121 -11.33 12.15 -4.81
CA THR A 121 -11.43 10.80 -4.25
C THR A 121 -10.71 9.83 -5.19
N PRO A 122 -9.70 9.09 -4.71
CA PRO A 122 -9.07 8.06 -5.52
C PRO A 122 -10.07 7.05 -6.05
N PRO A 123 -9.78 6.34 -7.15
CA PRO A 123 -10.65 5.28 -7.64
C PRO A 123 -11.00 4.28 -6.55
N ALA A 124 -12.21 3.71 -6.60
CA ALA A 124 -12.70 2.77 -5.58
C ALA A 124 -11.72 1.61 -5.34
N ASP A 125 -11.10 1.10 -6.40
CA ASP A 125 -10.11 0.02 -6.31
C ASP A 125 -8.87 0.44 -5.51
N ALA A 126 -8.42 1.68 -5.67
CA ALA A 126 -7.33 2.23 -4.86
C ALA A 126 -7.69 2.29 -3.37
N LEU A 127 -8.92 2.73 -3.04
CA LEU A 127 -9.39 2.78 -1.65
C LEU A 127 -9.40 1.39 -0.99
N PHE A 128 -9.83 0.36 -1.70
CA PHE A 128 -9.80 -1.01 -1.18
C PHE A 128 -8.38 -1.54 -0.95
N LEU A 129 -7.44 -1.20 -1.83
CA LEU A 129 -6.02 -1.54 -1.63
C LEU A 129 -5.42 -0.81 -0.44
N HIS A 130 -5.74 0.48 -0.25
CA HIS A 130 -5.32 1.24 0.93
C HIS A 130 -5.86 0.64 2.23
N ARG A 131 -7.16 0.30 2.25
CA ARG A 131 -7.77 -0.39 3.39
C ARG A 131 -7.04 -1.70 3.71
N LYS A 132 -6.72 -2.48 2.68
CA LYS A 132 -5.97 -3.73 2.85
C LYS A 132 -4.57 -3.48 3.41
N ALA A 133 -3.81 -2.56 2.82
CA ALA A 133 -2.45 -2.23 3.27
C ALA A 133 -2.44 -1.70 4.70
N ALA A 134 -3.33 -0.74 5.02
CA ALA A 134 -3.45 -0.18 6.37
C ALA A 134 -3.80 -1.26 7.39
N GLY A 135 -4.76 -2.14 7.09
CA GLY A 135 -5.14 -3.24 7.98
C GLY A 135 -4.01 -4.25 8.20
N LEU A 136 -3.21 -4.54 7.16
CA LEU A 136 -2.03 -5.40 7.30
C LEU A 136 -0.95 -4.75 8.17
N TYR A 137 -0.72 -3.44 8.05
CA TYR A 137 0.22 -2.72 8.90
C TYR A 137 -0.21 -2.71 10.36
N LEU A 138 -1.49 -2.42 10.63
CA LEU A 138 -2.05 -2.47 11.98
C LEU A 138 -1.97 -3.88 12.58
N LEU A 139 -2.21 -4.91 11.77
CA LEU A 139 -2.07 -6.29 12.18
C LEU A 139 -0.61 -6.64 12.50
N ALA A 140 0.33 -6.26 11.64
CA ALA A 140 1.75 -6.48 11.85
C ALA A 140 2.24 -5.76 13.13
N ALA A 141 1.78 -4.52 13.36
CA ALA A 141 2.09 -3.77 14.58
C ALA A 141 1.51 -4.47 15.83
N LYS A 142 0.26 -4.92 15.79
CA LYS A 142 -0.39 -5.65 16.90
C LYS A 142 0.34 -6.95 17.23
N LEU A 143 0.86 -7.64 16.21
CA LEU A 143 1.64 -8.88 16.36
C LEU A 143 3.09 -8.61 16.72
N LYS A 144 3.52 -7.35 16.79
CA LYS A 144 4.94 -6.94 16.93
C LYS A 144 5.83 -7.66 15.91
N ALA A 145 5.33 -7.75 14.68
CA ALA A 145 5.98 -8.51 13.62
C ALA A 145 7.30 -7.83 13.19
N ARG A 146 8.29 -8.66 12.89
CA ARG A 146 9.55 -8.24 12.26
C ARG A 146 9.67 -8.96 10.92
N VAL A 147 9.57 -8.20 9.80
CA VAL A 147 9.44 -8.77 8.46
C VAL A 147 10.31 -8.01 7.48
N ASP A 148 11.09 -8.71 6.68
CA ASP A 148 11.78 -8.12 5.53
C ASP A 148 10.80 -7.99 4.36
N VAL A 149 10.01 -6.89 4.38
CA VAL A 149 8.98 -6.60 3.36
C VAL A 149 9.63 -6.37 2.01
N ARG A 150 10.84 -5.77 1.99
CA ARG A 150 11.59 -5.54 0.76
C ARG A 150 11.97 -6.85 0.07
N ALA A 151 12.53 -7.79 0.80
CA ALA A 151 12.89 -9.11 0.25
C ALA A 151 11.67 -9.86 -0.28
N LEU A 152 10.51 -9.74 0.40
CA LEU A 152 9.25 -10.33 -0.07
C LEU A 152 8.73 -9.68 -1.35
N PHE A 153 8.93 -8.38 -1.56
CA PHE A 153 8.42 -7.65 -2.72
C PHE A 153 9.32 -7.77 -3.95
N LEU A 154 10.66 -7.76 -3.79
CA LEU A 154 11.62 -7.73 -4.91
C LEU A 154 11.37 -8.76 -6.02
N PRO A 155 10.97 -10.01 -5.75
CA PRO A 155 10.65 -10.99 -6.81
C PRO A 155 9.48 -10.59 -7.70
N TYR A 156 8.66 -9.63 -7.26
CA TYR A 156 7.49 -9.14 -7.99
C TYR A 156 7.73 -7.78 -8.65
N ALA A 157 8.79 -7.06 -8.26
CA ALA A 157 9.08 -5.71 -8.75
C ALA A 157 9.31 -5.66 -10.27
N SER A 158 9.93 -6.71 -10.84
CA SER A 158 10.30 -6.81 -12.26
C SER A 158 9.36 -7.70 -13.10
N ARG A 159 8.37 -8.36 -12.48
CA ARG A 159 7.45 -9.22 -13.23
C ARG A 159 6.48 -8.38 -14.04
N GLN A 160 6.56 -8.45 -15.36
CA GLN A 160 5.42 -8.06 -16.21
C GLN A 160 4.23 -8.97 -15.88
N ALA A 161 3.03 -8.40 -15.77
CA ALA A 161 1.83 -9.20 -15.58
C ALA A 161 1.69 -10.18 -16.77
N PRO A 162 1.46 -11.48 -16.54
CA PRO A 162 1.15 -12.39 -17.64
C PRO A 162 -0.10 -11.84 -18.35
N SER A 163 0.00 -11.74 -19.66
CA SER A 163 -1.06 -11.34 -20.60
C SER A 163 -2.36 -12.14 -20.40
#